data_ee3d65d117a86a0cd539e3781a41af99
#
_entry.id   ee3d65d117a86a0cd539e3781a41af99
#
_cell.length_a   1.000
_cell.length_b   1.000
_cell.length_c   1.000
_cell.angle_alpha   90.00
_cell.angle_beta   90.00
_cell.angle_gamma   90.00
#
_symmetry.space_group_name_H-M   'P 1'
#
loop_
_entity.id
_entity.type
_entity.pdbx_description
1 polymer ?
#
loop_
_entity_poly.entity_id
_entity_poly.type
_entity_poly.pdbx_seq_one_letter_code
_entity_poly.pdbx_strand_id
1 'polypeptide(L)'
;DIIVAGVSSVGIEWFVNQISKNYKKNTPIILLTKGLAIEGNELITLSDKIKKLLKEKGHGEVNISAIKGPCLAAGLAYKMRTGTVIANPDIKETEKLKKIISTNYYSTEVSDDLTGIELSGAIKNIYSMLIGASEGLSNSKAPKEIQSKYYLNTSASLIHRSISEMV
;
A
#
# COMPACT_ATOMS: atom_id res chain seq x y z
N ASP A 1 11.58 -10.88 16.19
CA ASP A 1 10.52 -9.88 16.42
C ASP A 1 10.34 -9.05 15.15
N ILE A 2 9.11 -8.66 14.87
CA ILE A 2 8.73 -7.78 13.76
C ILE A 2 7.73 -6.76 14.31
N ILE A 3 7.87 -5.50 13.94
CA ILE A 3 6.90 -4.45 14.28
C ILE A 3 6.01 -4.21 13.06
N VAL A 4 4.68 -4.23 13.25
CA VAL A 4 3.72 -3.98 12.18
C VAL A 4 3.02 -2.64 12.43
N ALA A 5 3.22 -1.69 11.51
CA ALA A 5 2.57 -0.38 11.52
C ALA A 5 1.23 -0.44 10.82
N GLY A 6 0.15 -0.65 11.59
CA GLY A 6 -1.24 -0.71 11.11
C GLY A 6 -2.08 0.48 11.53
N VAL A 7 -1.49 1.66 11.65
CA VAL A 7 -2.17 2.92 12.02
C VAL A 7 -2.63 3.69 10.77
N SER A 8 -3.46 4.71 10.93
CA SER A 8 -3.75 5.66 9.84
C SER A 8 -2.53 6.54 9.51
N SER A 9 -2.52 7.20 8.35
CA SER A 9 -1.41 8.09 7.95
C SER A 9 -1.17 9.22 8.96
N VAL A 10 -2.23 9.76 9.56
CA VAL A 10 -2.12 10.78 10.63
C VAL A 10 -1.60 10.20 11.94
N GLY A 11 -1.67 8.88 12.14
CA GLY A 11 -1.18 8.20 13.33
C GLY A 11 0.30 7.85 13.30
N ILE A 12 1.03 8.13 12.22
CA ILE A 12 2.44 7.77 12.05
C ILE A 12 3.33 8.39 13.13
N GLU A 13 3.13 9.65 13.48
CA GLU A 13 3.93 10.30 14.53
C GLU A 13 3.67 9.69 15.91
N TRP A 14 2.41 9.39 16.19
CA TRP A 14 2.07 8.67 17.43
C TRP A 14 2.72 7.28 17.44
N PHE A 15 2.63 6.53 16.34
CA PHE A 15 3.26 5.21 16.21
C PHE A 15 4.78 5.28 16.49
N VAL A 16 5.48 6.21 15.84
CA VAL A 16 6.93 6.41 16.07
C VAL A 16 7.21 6.76 17.51
N ASN A 17 6.40 7.62 18.14
CA ASN A 17 6.56 7.97 19.55
C ASN A 17 6.40 6.77 20.49
N GLN A 18 5.53 5.81 20.15
CA GLN A 18 5.35 4.60 20.95
C GLN A 18 6.52 3.62 20.78
N ILE A 19 6.90 3.31 19.53
CA ILE A 19 7.95 2.30 19.29
C ILE A 19 9.32 2.81 19.67
N SER A 20 9.64 4.11 19.51
CA SER A 20 10.96 4.67 19.78
C SER A 20 11.46 4.41 21.20
N LYS A 21 10.57 4.27 22.17
CA LYS A 21 10.92 4.03 23.57
C LYS A 21 11.63 2.68 23.79
N ASN A 22 11.30 1.68 22.96
CA ASN A 22 11.78 0.30 23.11
C ASN A 22 12.29 -0.28 21.79
N TYR A 23 12.51 0.54 20.77
CA TYR A 23 12.95 0.08 19.45
C TYR A 23 14.36 -0.52 19.57
N LYS A 24 14.48 -1.78 19.22
CA LYS A 24 15.75 -2.48 19.15
C LYS A 24 16.33 -2.35 17.75
N LYS A 25 17.60 -2.00 17.64
CA LYS A 25 18.32 -1.91 16.36
C LYS A 25 18.09 -3.18 15.53
N ASN A 26 17.86 -3.01 14.24
CA ASN A 26 17.59 -4.07 13.26
C ASN A 26 16.25 -4.82 13.43
N THR A 27 15.35 -4.38 14.31
CA THR A 27 13.98 -4.93 14.28
C THR A 27 13.26 -4.44 13.03
N PRO A 28 12.82 -5.34 12.13
CA PRO A 28 12.12 -4.93 10.91
C PRO A 28 10.79 -4.27 11.23
N ILE A 29 10.46 -3.20 10.52
CA ILE A 29 9.14 -2.56 10.55
C ILE A 29 8.42 -2.89 9.25
N ILE A 30 7.18 -3.38 9.33
CA ILE A 30 6.30 -3.59 8.18
C ILE A 30 5.21 -2.52 8.20
N LEU A 31 5.16 -1.71 7.14
CA LEU A 31 4.20 -0.64 6.98
C LEU A 31 2.98 -1.11 6.16
N LEU A 32 1.82 -1.21 6.81
CA LEU A 32 0.54 -1.50 6.16
C LEU A 32 -0.20 -0.22 5.74
N THR A 33 0.11 0.89 6.40
CA THR A 33 -0.55 2.19 6.21
C THR A 33 -0.42 2.67 4.77
N LYS A 34 -1.53 3.13 4.19
CA LYS A 34 -1.59 3.74 2.85
C LYS A 34 -1.61 5.25 2.99
N GLY A 35 -1.04 5.93 2.01
CA GLY A 35 -1.03 7.39 1.92
C GLY A 35 0.38 7.94 1.83
N LEU A 36 0.46 9.25 1.77
CA LEU A 36 1.69 10.05 1.74
C LEU A 36 1.68 11.02 2.90
N ALA A 37 2.82 11.59 3.19
CA ALA A 37 2.98 12.69 4.15
C ALA A 37 3.42 13.96 3.42
N ILE A 38 3.17 15.10 4.05
CA ILE A 38 3.67 16.39 3.60
C ILE A 38 4.79 16.80 4.54
N GLU A 39 5.90 17.23 3.97
CA GLU A 39 7.01 17.81 4.69
C GLU A 39 7.44 19.11 4.00
N GLY A 40 7.21 20.24 4.68
CA GLY A 40 7.33 21.54 4.02
C GLY A 40 6.37 21.65 2.83
N ASN A 41 6.93 21.75 1.63
CA ASN A 41 6.18 21.80 0.37
C ASN A 41 6.30 20.51 -0.46
N GLU A 42 6.85 19.45 0.09
CA GLU A 42 7.09 18.18 -0.62
C GLU A 42 6.20 17.07 -0.12
N LEU A 43 5.81 16.18 -1.04
CA LEU A 43 5.18 14.92 -0.72
C LEU A 43 6.26 13.87 -0.50
N ILE A 44 6.20 13.18 0.63
CA ILE A 44 7.13 12.12 0.99
C ILE A 44 6.38 10.83 1.27
N THR A 45 7.05 9.70 1.16
CA THR A 45 6.50 8.41 1.56
C THR A 45 6.36 8.32 3.08
N LEU A 46 5.46 7.45 3.55
CA LEU A 46 5.33 7.23 5.00
C LEU A 46 6.53 6.48 5.57
N SER A 47 7.20 5.64 4.77
CA SER A 47 8.44 4.98 5.19
C SER A 47 9.55 5.99 5.43
N ASP A 48 9.69 7.00 4.57
CA ASP A 48 10.70 8.04 4.73
C ASP A 48 10.39 8.94 5.94
N LYS A 49 9.11 9.27 6.15
CA LYS A 49 8.68 9.97 7.36
C LYS A 49 9.04 9.21 8.62
N ILE A 50 8.79 7.89 8.66
CA ILE A 50 9.13 7.05 9.82
C ILE A 50 10.64 7.00 10.04
N LYS A 51 11.43 6.79 8.98
CA LYS A 51 12.91 6.77 9.05
C LYS A 51 13.44 8.07 9.64
N LYS A 52 12.95 9.21 9.14
CA LYS A 52 13.34 10.54 9.61
C LYS A 52 13.02 10.73 11.10
N LEU A 53 11.76 10.48 11.49
CA LEU A 53 11.33 10.65 12.87
C LEU A 53 12.08 9.74 13.86
N LEU A 54 12.39 8.50 13.48
CA LEU A 54 13.20 7.60 14.30
C LEU A 54 14.65 8.08 14.39
N LYS A 55 15.22 8.60 13.30
CA LYS A 55 16.56 9.20 13.30
C LYS A 55 16.65 10.41 14.24
N GLU A 56 15.65 11.29 14.23
CA GLU A 56 15.54 12.45 15.15
C GLU A 56 15.49 12.01 16.62
N LYS A 57 14.98 10.79 16.90
CA LYS A 57 14.95 10.20 18.24
C LYS A 57 16.22 9.40 18.61
N GLY A 58 17.27 9.51 17.80
CA GLY A 58 18.56 8.87 18.07
C GLY A 58 18.69 7.43 17.57
N HIS A 59 17.69 6.90 16.85
CA HIS A 59 17.81 5.61 16.19
C HIS A 59 18.56 5.79 14.85
N GLY A 60 19.48 4.87 14.54
CA GLY A 60 20.24 4.88 13.29
C GLY A 60 19.38 4.48 12.08
N GLU A 61 20.00 3.80 11.13
CA GLU A 61 19.27 3.26 9.99
C GLU A 61 18.23 2.24 10.45
N VAL A 62 17.02 2.35 9.87
CA VAL A 62 15.86 1.54 10.22
C VAL A 62 15.44 0.72 9.01
N ASN A 63 15.29 -0.58 9.23
CA ASN A 63 14.81 -1.49 8.20
C ASN A 63 13.28 -1.41 8.11
N ILE A 64 12.76 -0.80 7.04
CA ILE A 64 11.32 -0.64 6.78
C ILE A 64 10.96 -1.32 5.47
N SER A 65 9.96 -2.18 5.55
CA SER A 65 9.28 -2.77 4.39
C SER A 65 7.84 -2.26 4.32
N ALA A 66 7.27 -2.15 3.13
CA ALA A 66 5.85 -1.86 2.97
C ALA A 66 5.13 -3.07 2.37
N ILE A 67 3.89 -3.32 2.83
CA ILE A 67 2.98 -4.27 2.20
C ILE A 67 1.82 -3.50 1.59
N LYS A 68 1.60 -3.67 0.30
CA LYS A 68 0.49 -3.06 -0.44
C LYS A 68 -0.20 -4.12 -1.30
N GLY A 69 -1.47 -3.88 -1.59
CA GLY A 69 -2.26 -4.75 -2.45
C GLY A 69 -3.76 -4.58 -2.25
N PRO A 70 -4.58 -5.21 -3.09
CA PRO A 70 -6.03 -5.19 -3.00
C PRO A 70 -6.51 -6.18 -1.93
N CYS A 71 -6.09 -5.98 -0.68
CA CYS A 71 -6.43 -6.83 0.45
C CYS A 71 -7.39 -6.10 1.39
N LEU A 72 -8.59 -6.65 1.55
CA LEU A 72 -9.57 -6.20 2.53
C LEU A 72 -9.54 -7.12 3.75
N ALA A 73 -9.56 -6.52 4.94
CA ALA A 73 -9.48 -7.26 6.21
C ALA A 73 -10.60 -8.32 6.35
N ALA A 74 -11.82 -8.01 5.91
CA ALA A 74 -12.92 -8.96 5.92
C ALA A 74 -12.64 -10.18 5.02
N GLY A 75 -12.15 -9.97 3.79
CA GLY A 75 -11.78 -11.05 2.88
C GLY A 75 -10.69 -11.94 3.49
N LEU A 76 -9.70 -11.33 4.12
CA LEU A 76 -8.62 -12.06 4.79
C LEU A 76 -9.13 -12.89 5.98
N ALA A 77 -10.06 -12.34 6.78
CA ALA A 77 -10.68 -13.05 7.89
C ALA A 77 -11.47 -14.30 7.43
N TYR A 78 -12.08 -14.24 6.25
CA TYR A 78 -12.76 -15.38 5.61
C TYR A 78 -11.82 -16.25 4.76
N LYS A 79 -10.50 -16.04 4.85
CA LYS A 79 -9.48 -16.79 4.10
C LYS A 79 -9.70 -16.77 2.57
N MET A 80 -10.28 -15.69 2.06
CA MET A 80 -10.40 -15.48 0.62
C MET A 80 -9.02 -15.27 0.01
N ARG A 81 -8.79 -15.89 -1.15
CA ARG A 81 -7.50 -15.76 -1.85
C ARG A 81 -7.25 -14.30 -2.19
N THR A 82 -6.08 -13.81 -1.77
CA THR A 82 -5.68 -12.42 -1.97
C THR A 82 -4.18 -12.35 -2.27
N GLY A 83 -3.78 -11.37 -3.05
CA GLY A 83 -2.38 -11.11 -3.39
C GLY A 83 -1.92 -9.75 -2.90
N THR A 84 -0.68 -9.68 -2.45
CA THR A 84 -0.03 -8.45 -2.03
C THR A 84 1.42 -8.42 -2.51
N VAL A 85 2.04 -7.25 -2.45
CA VAL A 85 3.47 -7.08 -2.69
C VAL A 85 4.11 -6.58 -1.41
N ILE A 86 5.26 -7.18 -1.06
CA ILE A 86 6.16 -6.66 -0.03
C ILE A 86 7.30 -5.97 -0.74
N ALA A 87 7.59 -4.72 -0.35
CA ALA A 87 8.69 -3.96 -0.89
C ALA A 87 9.68 -3.53 0.19
N ASN A 88 10.97 -3.64 -0.13
CA ASN A 88 12.08 -3.15 0.66
C ASN A 88 13.29 -3.01 -0.27
N PRO A 89 14.13 -1.96 -0.16
CA PRO A 89 15.35 -1.84 -0.95
C PRO A 89 16.31 -3.04 -0.82
N ASP A 90 16.29 -3.74 0.32
CA ASP A 90 16.96 -5.03 0.47
C ASP A 90 15.98 -6.18 0.15
N ILE A 91 16.10 -6.73 -1.06
CA ILE A 91 15.28 -7.83 -1.53
C ILE A 91 15.37 -9.09 -0.64
N LYS A 92 16.47 -9.27 0.09
CA LYS A 92 16.62 -10.41 1.01
C LYS A 92 15.68 -10.29 2.20
N GLU A 93 15.41 -9.06 2.65
CA GLU A 93 14.43 -8.82 3.72
C GLU A 93 13.02 -9.11 3.24
N THR A 94 12.64 -8.72 2.01
CA THR A 94 11.33 -9.04 1.46
C THR A 94 11.12 -10.56 1.32
N GLU A 95 12.14 -11.29 0.89
CA GLU A 95 12.08 -12.76 0.79
C GLU A 95 11.92 -13.45 2.17
N LYS A 96 12.58 -12.94 3.21
CA LYS A 96 12.37 -13.43 4.57
C LYS A 96 10.95 -13.17 5.05
N LEU A 97 10.46 -11.95 4.86
CA LEU A 97 9.11 -11.57 5.28
C LEU A 97 8.05 -12.35 4.51
N LYS A 98 8.22 -12.54 3.20
CA LYS A 98 7.35 -13.37 2.38
C LYS A 98 7.19 -14.77 2.96
N LYS A 99 8.28 -15.43 3.36
CA LYS A 99 8.23 -16.76 3.97
C LYS A 99 7.45 -16.80 5.29
N ILE A 100 7.45 -15.70 6.04
CA ILE A 100 6.78 -15.60 7.34
C ILE A 100 5.28 -15.37 7.17
N ILE A 101 4.88 -14.52 6.20
CA ILE A 101 3.50 -14.03 6.12
C ILE A 101 2.65 -14.71 5.05
N SER A 102 3.27 -15.35 4.05
CA SER A 102 2.51 -16.05 3.00
C SER A 102 1.79 -17.28 3.55
N THR A 103 0.58 -17.50 3.08
CA THR A 103 -0.25 -18.67 3.40
C THR A 103 -0.86 -19.23 2.11
N ASN A 104 -1.67 -20.27 2.22
CA ASN A 104 -2.39 -20.85 1.06
C ASN A 104 -3.49 -19.94 0.50
N TYR A 105 -3.88 -18.89 1.22
CA TYR A 105 -4.87 -17.90 0.78
C TYR A 105 -4.32 -16.46 0.72
N TYR A 106 -3.12 -16.22 1.26
CA TYR A 106 -2.45 -14.91 1.22
C TYR A 106 -1.13 -15.05 0.45
N SER A 107 -1.18 -14.73 -0.83
CA SER A 107 -0.01 -14.75 -1.71
C SER A 107 0.75 -13.43 -1.64
N THR A 108 2.06 -13.50 -1.56
CA THR A 108 2.93 -12.32 -1.54
C THR A 108 3.97 -12.39 -2.65
N GLU A 109 4.10 -11.32 -3.39
CA GLU A 109 5.22 -11.06 -4.28
C GLU A 109 6.22 -10.12 -3.61
N VAL A 110 7.42 -9.99 -4.15
CA VAL A 110 8.49 -9.16 -3.60
C VAL A 110 8.93 -8.13 -4.61
N SER A 111 9.36 -6.96 -4.11
CA SER A 111 9.91 -5.87 -4.90
C SER A 111 11.02 -5.17 -4.11
N ASP A 112 11.99 -4.62 -4.80
CA ASP A 112 13.00 -3.71 -4.24
C ASP A 112 12.58 -2.24 -4.35
N ASP A 113 11.52 -1.94 -5.09
CA ASP A 113 10.98 -0.59 -5.24
C ASP A 113 9.97 -0.25 -4.12
N LEU A 114 10.49 0.13 -2.96
CA LEU A 114 9.68 0.56 -1.82
C LEU A 114 8.88 1.84 -2.14
N THR A 115 9.50 2.79 -2.82
CA THR A 115 8.88 4.07 -3.14
C THR A 115 7.72 3.92 -4.11
N GLY A 116 7.92 3.20 -5.22
CA GLY A 116 6.86 2.95 -6.20
C GLY A 116 5.68 2.18 -5.62
N ILE A 117 5.94 1.19 -4.76
CA ILE A 117 4.87 0.43 -4.08
C ILE A 117 4.08 1.31 -3.10
N GLU A 118 4.71 2.23 -2.38
CA GLU A 118 3.99 3.17 -1.51
C GLU A 118 3.18 4.19 -2.31
N LEU A 119 3.76 4.76 -3.37
CA LEU A 119 3.08 5.70 -4.27
C LEU A 119 1.86 5.05 -4.94
N SER A 120 2.04 3.89 -5.56
CA SER A 120 0.95 3.13 -6.19
C SER A 120 -0.17 2.82 -5.20
N GLY A 121 0.20 2.44 -3.97
CA GLY A 121 -0.76 2.19 -2.89
C GLY A 121 -1.57 3.43 -2.47
N ALA A 122 -0.97 4.62 -2.56
CA ALA A 122 -1.62 5.89 -2.22
C ALA A 122 -2.56 6.36 -3.34
N ILE A 123 -2.12 6.32 -4.60
CA ILE A 123 -2.87 6.90 -5.74
C ILE A 123 -3.93 5.97 -6.32
N LYS A 124 -3.84 4.66 -6.11
CA LYS A 124 -4.79 3.70 -6.70
C LYS A 124 -6.26 4.02 -6.42
N ASN A 125 -6.57 4.63 -5.29
CA ASN A 125 -7.96 4.97 -4.93
C ASN A 125 -8.52 6.10 -5.80
N ILE A 126 -7.68 7.01 -6.29
CA ILE A 126 -8.06 8.07 -7.24
C ILE A 126 -8.52 7.41 -8.55
N TYR A 127 -7.74 6.48 -9.07
CA TYR A 127 -8.10 5.75 -10.28
C TYR A 127 -9.36 4.89 -10.08
N SER A 128 -9.48 4.21 -8.95
CA SER A 128 -10.70 3.44 -8.64
C SER A 128 -11.95 4.32 -8.60
N MET A 129 -11.84 5.55 -8.10
CA MET A 129 -12.93 6.52 -8.10
C MET A 129 -13.31 6.96 -9.52
N LEU A 130 -12.33 7.24 -10.38
CA LEU A 130 -12.57 7.61 -11.78
C LEU A 130 -13.24 6.47 -12.57
N ILE A 131 -12.77 5.24 -12.37
CA ILE A 131 -13.36 4.04 -12.98
C ILE A 131 -14.80 3.87 -12.51
N GLY A 132 -15.06 3.94 -11.21
CA GLY A 132 -16.41 3.82 -10.65
C GLY A 132 -17.34 4.95 -11.10
N ALA A 133 -16.85 6.18 -11.25
CA ALA A 133 -17.62 7.28 -11.82
C ALA A 133 -18.00 7.03 -13.29
N SER A 134 -17.06 6.50 -14.09
CA SER A 134 -17.31 6.10 -15.48
C SER A 134 -18.40 5.03 -15.57
N GLU A 135 -18.34 4.02 -14.72
CA GLU A 135 -19.34 2.96 -14.63
C GLU A 135 -20.72 3.51 -14.24
N GLY A 136 -20.77 4.37 -13.21
CA GLY A 136 -22.00 5.01 -12.76
C GLY A 136 -22.66 5.87 -13.85
N LEU A 137 -21.86 6.68 -14.57
CA LEU A 137 -22.35 7.49 -15.69
C LEU A 137 -22.90 6.64 -16.84
N SER A 138 -22.21 5.56 -17.19
CA SER A 138 -22.63 4.63 -18.24
C SER A 138 -23.96 3.95 -17.87
N ASN A 139 -24.06 3.50 -16.62
CA ASN A 139 -25.28 2.86 -16.12
C ASN A 139 -26.47 3.81 -16.02
N SER A 140 -26.23 5.11 -15.75
CA SER A 140 -27.31 6.10 -15.62
C SER A 140 -27.91 6.56 -16.96
N LYS A 141 -27.13 6.48 -18.04
CA LYS A 141 -27.53 7.02 -19.37
C LYS A 141 -27.96 5.97 -20.38
N ALA A 142 -27.53 4.72 -20.20
CA ALA A 142 -27.85 3.67 -21.16
C ALA A 142 -29.19 3.00 -20.86
N PRO A 143 -29.98 2.59 -21.87
CA PRO A 143 -31.14 1.72 -21.69
C PRO A 143 -30.73 0.42 -20.95
N LYS A 144 -31.63 -0.12 -20.12
CA LYS A 144 -31.34 -1.28 -19.27
C LYS A 144 -30.78 -2.49 -20.04
N GLU A 145 -31.25 -2.68 -21.28
CA GLU A 145 -30.81 -3.77 -22.16
C GLU A 145 -29.35 -3.60 -22.64
N ILE A 146 -28.81 -2.39 -22.58
CA ILE A 146 -27.50 -2.03 -23.11
C ILE A 146 -26.48 -1.82 -21.96
N GLN A 147 -26.97 -1.50 -20.77
CA GLN A 147 -26.12 -1.10 -19.62
C GLN A 147 -25.00 -2.08 -19.32
N SER A 148 -25.24 -3.39 -19.40
CA SER A 148 -24.26 -4.41 -19.05
C SER A 148 -23.23 -4.71 -20.15
N LYS A 149 -23.42 -4.23 -21.38
CA LYS A 149 -22.58 -4.62 -22.54
C LYS A 149 -21.51 -3.59 -22.92
N TYR A 150 -21.70 -2.31 -22.63
CA TYR A 150 -20.87 -1.24 -23.22
C TYR A 150 -20.11 -0.37 -22.20
N TYR A 151 -20.43 -0.40 -20.91
CA TYR A 151 -19.73 0.41 -19.91
C TYR A 151 -18.27 -0.02 -19.70
N LEU A 152 -17.94 -1.27 -20.03
CA LEU A 152 -16.60 -1.84 -19.82
C LEU A 152 -15.52 -1.19 -20.69
N ASN A 153 -15.85 -0.61 -21.86
CA ASN A 153 -14.86 -0.03 -22.76
C ASN A 153 -14.12 1.14 -22.12
N THR A 154 -14.86 2.11 -21.56
CA THR A 154 -14.25 3.26 -20.88
C THR A 154 -13.54 2.84 -19.61
N SER A 155 -14.15 1.98 -18.80
CA SER A 155 -13.53 1.46 -17.58
C SER A 155 -12.24 0.68 -17.88
N ALA A 156 -12.23 -0.16 -18.92
CA ALA A 156 -11.03 -0.89 -19.35
C ALA A 156 -9.91 0.06 -19.80
N SER A 157 -10.24 1.12 -20.56
CA SER A 157 -9.27 2.13 -20.97
C SER A 157 -8.71 2.91 -19.79
N LEU A 158 -9.54 3.26 -18.81
CA LEU A 158 -9.11 3.92 -17.57
C LEU A 158 -8.24 3.01 -16.72
N ILE A 159 -8.57 1.72 -16.61
CA ILE A 159 -7.73 0.74 -15.90
C ILE A 159 -6.37 0.62 -16.58
N HIS A 160 -6.34 0.44 -17.90
CA HIS A 160 -5.09 0.34 -18.66
C HIS A 160 -4.23 1.60 -18.46
N ARG A 161 -4.83 2.79 -18.62
CA ARG A 161 -4.13 4.05 -18.42
C ARG A 161 -3.61 4.21 -17.00
N SER A 162 -4.41 3.85 -15.99
CA SER A 162 -4.01 3.90 -14.58
C SER A 162 -2.79 3.03 -14.30
N ILE A 163 -2.76 1.81 -14.84
CA ILE A 163 -1.60 0.92 -14.71
C ILE A 163 -0.38 1.55 -15.38
N SER A 164 -0.52 2.07 -16.61
CA SER A 164 0.59 2.71 -17.33
C SER A 164 1.16 3.96 -16.66
N GLU A 165 0.37 4.63 -15.82
CA GLU A 165 0.83 5.81 -15.05
C GLU A 165 1.46 5.44 -13.70
N MET A 166 1.25 4.20 -13.22
CA MET A 166 1.81 3.71 -11.96
C MET A 166 3.10 2.91 -12.14
N VAL A 167 3.48 2.60 -13.37
CA VAL A 167 4.72 1.89 -13.74
C VAL A 167 5.72 2.87 -14.31
#